data_ee426a63a42fcaae942df7d7e03dc1bb
#
_entry.id   ee426a63a42fcaae942df7d7e03dc1bb
#
_cell.length_a   1.000
_cell.length_b   1.000
_cell.length_c   1.000
_cell.angle_alpha   90.00
_cell.angle_beta   90.00
_cell.angle_gamma   90.00
#
_symmetry.space_group_name_H-M   'P 1'
#
loop_
_entity.id
_entity.type
_entity.pdbx_description
1 polymer ?
#
loop_
_entity_poly.entity_id
_entity_poly.type
_entity_poly.pdbx_seq_one_letter_code
_entity_poly.pdbx_strand_id
1 'polypeptide(L)'
;VINIYLPDEKPYGERIMEELEMKNKVFEVEQLMKLINNHKTEIPLILTGQRYYDNEPDIIFAEAPHNFDGIIDKTKPDWRIPTAYHANMVDQKVEYMVGDPPTITHQNNKLNQLVNEHLDDDFSDDLIDILKNTSNKGNSWLHIYIDENGGFNFVEIPTEEIIPIWADRKCKELDAIIRHYISDNVLKVEYWTKEDVTYYEMHGGSLVLDYSYEEPYTTHYDNESWGRVPFVEFKNNSDNVGDIWRYKAIIDAINKRISDLQNTFDESTDLIHILKGYEGEDLREFMVNLKHYKAINVAHDGDVDTIRVDVPVQSSLEYLQNMKEYLIQFGRGVDFSQDKLGNSPSGISIKFLYGNLDLKVKPLARKTHVAIQNLIWFILKFYDLNADEYKTFDVSFNYNRLVNELEQTDIVSRSQTMLSQKTLLSHHPFVTDVEKELEQMNAESVVYTQDTSEKVDDNDEEPEGY
;
A
#
# COMPACT_ATOMS: atom_id res chain seq x y z
N VAL A 1 67.99 8.04 13.34
CA VAL A 1 66.83 8.11 14.19
C VAL A 1 66.45 9.57 14.27
N ILE A 2 65.50 9.99 13.44
CA ILE A 2 64.95 11.37 13.47
C ILE A 2 63.69 11.29 14.30
N ASN A 3 63.71 11.83 15.51
CA ASN A 3 62.52 12.05 16.31
C ASN A 3 61.74 13.21 15.68
N ILE A 4 60.65 12.87 14.99
CA ILE A 4 59.61 13.84 14.61
C ILE A 4 58.71 14.01 15.84
N TYR A 5 58.87 15.11 16.58
CA TYR A 5 57.93 15.56 17.55
C TYR A 5 56.66 15.98 16.80
N LEU A 6 55.54 15.21 16.95
CA LEU A 6 54.23 15.67 16.61
C LEU A 6 53.64 16.41 17.86
N PRO A 7 53.29 17.66 17.75
CA PRO A 7 52.55 18.33 18.82
C PRO A 7 51.11 17.77 18.84
N ASP A 8 50.60 17.52 20.01
CA ASP A 8 49.28 17.03 20.38
C ASP A 8 49.15 15.50 20.54
N GLU A 9 50.00 14.91 21.40
CA GLU A 9 49.66 13.63 21.99
C GLU A 9 48.63 13.82 23.13
N LYS A 10 47.38 13.36 22.90
CA LYS A 10 46.34 13.28 23.94
C LYS A 10 46.85 12.48 25.16
N PRO A 11 46.38 12.80 26.39
CA PRO A 11 46.73 12.05 27.58
C PRO A 11 46.52 10.54 27.44
N TYR A 12 47.37 9.71 28.03
CA TYR A 12 47.32 8.26 27.93
C TYR A 12 45.93 7.67 28.28
N GLY A 13 45.20 8.24 29.24
CA GLY A 13 43.86 7.86 29.61
C GLY A 13 42.83 8.11 28.52
N GLU A 14 42.92 9.21 27.77
CA GLU A 14 42.04 9.49 26.64
C GLU A 14 42.30 8.55 25.46
N ARG A 15 43.52 8.18 25.17
CA ARG A 15 43.86 7.19 24.14
C ARG A 15 43.31 5.81 24.48
N ILE A 16 43.35 5.36 25.74
CA ILE A 16 42.74 4.08 26.15
C ILE A 16 41.21 4.12 26.02
N MET A 17 40.59 5.23 26.37
CA MET A 17 39.13 5.38 26.19
C MET A 17 38.74 5.35 24.71
N GLU A 18 39.44 6.06 23.82
CA GLU A 18 39.26 6.02 22.38
C GLU A 18 39.50 4.62 21.81
N GLU A 19 40.55 3.88 22.28
CA GLU A 19 40.78 2.49 21.87
C GLU A 19 39.69 1.53 22.35
N LEU A 20 39.11 1.74 23.55
CA LEU A 20 38.00 0.96 24.08
C LEU A 20 36.70 1.28 23.33
N GLU A 21 36.47 2.56 23.04
CA GLU A 21 35.34 2.99 22.20
C GLU A 21 35.46 2.45 20.77
N MET A 22 36.67 2.50 20.16
CA MET A 22 36.89 1.89 18.85
C MET A 22 36.73 0.36 18.88
N LYS A 23 37.15 -0.34 19.93
CA LYS A 23 36.90 -1.78 20.06
C LYS A 23 35.43 -2.12 20.19
N ASN A 24 34.68 -1.35 20.95
CA ASN A 24 33.24 -1.51 21.03
C ASN A 24 32.56 -1.22 19.69
N LYS A 25 32.97 -0.16 18.99
CA LYS A 25 32.48 0.17 17.64
C LYS A 25 32.81 -0.89 16.59
N VAL A 26 33.96 -1.52 16.63
CA VAL A 26 34.32 -2.63 15.73
C VAL A 26 33.40 -3.84 15.95
N PHE A 27 33.06 -4.15 17.19
CA PHE A 27 32.10 -5.20 17.50
C PHE A 27 30.69 -4.86 17.00
N GLU A 28 30.28 -3.62 17.14
CA GLU A 28 29.01 -3.12 16.58
C GLU A 28 28.95 -3.19 15.06
N VAL A 29 30.03 -2.82 14.35
CA VAL A 29 30.15 -2.88 12.88
C VAL A 29 30.00 -4.31 12.37
N GLU A 30 30.60 -5.31 13.00
CA GLU A 30 30.43 -6.72 12.61
C GLU A 30 28.98 -7.19 12.78
N GLN A 31 28.31 -6.75 13.84
CA GLN A 31 26.90 -7.05 14.07
C GLN A 31 26.00 -6.37 13.02
N LEU A 32 26.24 -5.09 12.71
CA LEU A 32 25.54 -4.37 11.65
C LEU A 32 25.65 -5.09 10.31
N MET A 33 26.87 -5.49 9.93
CA MET A 33 27.10 -6.24 8.69
C MET A 33 26.34 -7.56 8.65
N LYS A 34 26.31 -8.29 9.76
CA LYS A 34 25.56 -9.55 9.85
C LYS A 34 24.07 -9.32 9.68
N LEU A 35 23.50 -8.28 10.30
CA LEU A 35 22.09 -7.94 10.18
C LEU A 35 21.73 -7.53 8.75
N ILE A 36 22.57 -6.68 8.12
CA ILE A 36 22.40 -6.25 6.72
C ILE A 36 22.46 -7.46 5.77
N ASN A 37 23.41 -8.37 5.95
CA ASN A 37 23.53 -9.55 5.10
C ASN A 37 22.33 -10.50 5.24
N ASN A 38 21.81 -10.67 6.45
CA ASN A 38 20.58 -11.42 6.67
C ASN A 38 19.39 -10.76 6.00
N HIS A 39 19.23 -9.44 6.17
CA HIS A 39 18.12 -8.68 5.59
C HIS A 39 18.12 -8.71 4.05
N LYS A 40 19.31 -8.71 3.41
CA LYS A 40 19.41 -8.85 1.95
C LYS A 40 18.74 -10.11 1.42
N THR A 41 18.64 -11.18 2.21
CA THR A 41 17.96 -12.41 1.81
C THR A 41 16.42 -12.29 1.93
N GLU A 42 15.93 -11.34 2.73
CA GLU A 42 14.49 -11.08 2.95
C GLU A 42 13.93 -10.06 1.95
N ILE A 43 14.77 -9.16 1.42
CA ILE A 43 14.36 -8.11 0.47
C ILE A 43 13.52 -8.65 -0.71
N PRO A 44 13.86 -9.75 -1.39
CA PRO A 44 13.04 -10.28 -2.48
C PRO A 44 11.63 -10.67 -2.02
N LEU A 45 11.48 -11.13 -0.78
CA LEU A 45 10.16 -11.46 -0.20
C LEU A 45 9.36 -10.21 0.09
N ILE A 46 10.00 -9.17 0.66
CA ILE A 46 9.39 -7.86 0.93
C ILE A 46 8.88 -7.24 -0.38
N LEU A 47 9.70 -7.25 -1.43
CA LEU A 47 9.38 -6.66 -2.72
C LEU A 47 8.38 -7.47 -3.56
N THR A 48 8.07 -8.72 -3.20
CA THR A 48 7.16 -9.55 -3.98
C THR A 48 5.78 -8.89 -4.14
N GLY A 49 5.21 -8.32 -3.07
CA GLY A 49 3.91 -7.63 -3.14
C GLY A 49 3.97 -6.42 -4.05
N GLN A 50 5.01 -5.60 -3.95
CA GLN A 50 5.19 -4.43 -4.81
C GLN A 50 5.28 -4.84 -6.28
N ARG A 51 6.07 -5.85 -6.61
CA ARG A 51 6.21 -6.36 -7.98
C ARG A 51 4.87 -6.81 -8.58
N TYR A 52 4.03 -7.49 -7.78
CA TYR A 52 2.68 -7.88 -8.21
C TYR A 52 1.73 -6.69 -8.32
N TYR A 53 1.91 -5.66 -7.50
CA TYR A 53 1.17 -4.40 -7.60
C TYR A 53 1.52 -3.66 -8.90
N ASP A 54 2.80 -3.64 -9.27
CA ASP A 54 3.31 -3.04 -10.52
C ASP A 54 3.02 -3.91 -11.76
N ASN A 55 2.19 -4.95 -11.60
CA ASN A 55 1.80 -5.89 -12.64
C ASN A 55 2.96 -6.69 -13.25
N GLU A 56 3.95 -7.02 -12.42
CA GLU A 56 5.10 -7.86 -12.73
C GLU A 56 5.07 -9.21 -11.96
N PRO A 57 3.99 -10.04 -12.12
CA PRO A 57 3.90 -11.34 -11.48
C PRO A 57 4.89 -12.34 -12.06
N ASP A 58 5.06 -13.48 -11.38
CA ASP A 58 6.03 -14.51 -11.74
C ASP A 58 5.88 -15.04 -13.18
N ILE A 59 4.68 -14.96 -13.78
CA ILE A 59 4.44 -15.40 -15.15
C ILE A 59 5.30 -14.66 -16.18
N ILE A 60 5.63 -13.37 -15.93
CA ILE A 60 6.47 -12.57 -16.84
C ILE A 60 7.88 -13.16 -16.94
N PHE A 61 8.36 -13.71 -15.83
CA PHE A 61 9.70 -14.29 -15.71
C PHE A 61 9.74 -15.81 -15.94
N ALA A 62 8.62 -16.40 -16.39
CA ALA A 62 8.59 -17.83 -16.73
C ALA A 62 9.61 -18.17 -17.83
N GLU A 63 10.09 -19.38 -17.83
CA GLU A 63 10.98 -19.85 -18.90
C GLU A 63 10.25 -19.95 -20.23
N ALA A 64 10.92 -19.54 -21.32
CA ALA A 64 10.40 -19.71 -22.67
C ALA A 64 10.28 -21.20 -23.04
N PRO A 65 9.33 -21.58 -23.92
CA PRO A 65 9.21 -22.96 -24.35
C PRO A 65 10.48 -23.42 -25.06
N HIS A 66 10.91 -24.65 -24.75
CA HIS A 66 12.11 -25.27 -25.33
C HIS A 66 11.69 -26.42 -26.25
N ASN A 67 12.52 -26.66 -27.29
CA ASN A 67 12.43 -27.83 -28.12
C ASN A 67 13.05 -29.07 -27.42
N PHE A 68 13.02 -30.24 -28.12
CA PHE A 68 13.60 -31.48 -27.58
C PHE A 68 15.11 -31.42 -27.32
N ASP A 69 15.83 -30.49 -27.95
CA ASP A 69 17.27 -30.30 -27.79
C ASP A 69 17.59 -29.31 -26.65
N GLY A 70 16.57 -28.81 -25.91
CA GLY A 70 16.74 -27.84 -24.85
C GLY A 70 17.02 -26.41 -25.33
N ILE A 71 16.75 -26.11 -26.60
CA ILE A 71 16.91 -24.78 -27.19
C ILE A 71 15.55 -24.09 -27.21
N ILE A 72 15.52 -22.77 -27.01
CA ILE A 72 14.29 -21.98 -27.06
C ILE A 72 13.59 -22.18 -28.41
N ASP A 73 12.36 -22.64 -28.36
CA ASP A 73 11.52 -22.90 -29.53
C ASP A 73 10.73 -21.66 -29.94
N LYS A 74 11.29 -20.88 -30.84
CA LYS A 74 10.66 -19.64 -31.35
C LYS A 74 9.43 -19.92 -32.23
N THR A 75 9.12 -21.16 -32.54
CA THR A 75 7.93 -21.53 -33.34
C THR A 75 6.68 -21.70 -32.49
N LYS A 76 6.86 -21.85 -31.17
CA LYS A 76 5.75 -21.95 -30.23
C LYS A 76 5.34 -20.56 -29.73
N PRO A 77 4.05 -20.32 -29.56
CA PRO A 77 3.58 -19.11 -28.90
C PRO A 77 4.05 -19.07 -27.44
N ASP A 78 4.40 -17.90 -26.95
CA ASP A 78 4.87 -17.67 -25.59
C ASP A 78 4.22 -16.41 -25.00
N TRP A 79 2.90 -16.45 -24.93
CA TRP A 79 2.13 -15.40 -24.27
C TRP A 79 2.25 -15.55 -22.77
N ARG A 80 2.60 -14.46 -22.12
CA ARG A 80 2.71 -14.33 -20.66
C ARG A 80 1.83 -13.18 -20.22
N ILE A 81 0.61 -13.49 -19.83
CA ILE A 81 -0.43 -12.51 -19.57
C ILE A 81 -0.53 -12.27 -18.06
N PRO A 82 -0.03 -11.13 -17.58
CA PRO A 82 -0.19 -10.74 -16.19
C PRO A 82 -1.61 -10.24 -15.94
N THR A 83 -2.08 -10.36 -14.70
CA THR A 83 -3.34 -9.77 -14.26
C THR A 83 -3.12 -8.87 -13.06
N ALA A 84 -3.75 -7.68 -13.05
CA ALA A 84 -3.61 -6.67 -11.99
C ALA A 84 -4.48 -6.95 -10.75
N TYR A 85 -4.76 -8.23 -10.43
CA TYR A 85 -5.63 -8.56 -9.31
C TYR A 85 -5.08 -8.09 -7.96
N HIS A 86 -3.75 -8.12 -7.77
CA HIS A 86 -3.17 -7.67 -6.52
C HIS A 86 -3.35 -6.16 -6.34
N ALA A 87 -3.07 -5.36 -7.37
CA ALA A 87 -3.29 -3.93 -7.36
C ALA A 87 -4.75 -3.61 -7.00
N ASN A 88 -5.71 -4.24 -7.70
CA ASN A 88 -7.13 -4.04 -7.41
C ASN A 88 -7.50 -4.37 -5.95
N MET A 89 -6.91 -5.43 -5.36
CA MET A 89 -7.18 -5.82 -3.98
C MET A 89 -6.57 -4.87 -2.94
N VAL A 90 -5.43 -4.26 -3.26
CA VAL A 90 -4.76 -3.27 -2.42
C VAL A 90 -5.48 -1.93 -2.51
N ASP A 91 -5.76 -1.45 -3.72
CA ASP A 91 -6.48 -0.21 -3.96
C ASP A 91 -7.85 -0.24 -3.29
N GLN A 92 -8.62 -1.31 -3.50
CA GLN A 92 -9.93 -1.49 -2.86
C GLN A 92 -9.85 -1.43 -1.32
N LYS A 93 -8.80 -1.99 -0.73
CA LYS A 93 -8.58 -1.97 0.72
C LYS A 93 -8.23 -0.58 1.23
N VAL A 94 -7.33 0.13 0.54
CA VAL A 94 -6.81 1.43 0.96
C VAL A 94 -7.87 2.50 0.73
N GLU A 95 -8.46 2.56 -0.47
CA GLU A 95 -9.54 3.50 -0.79
C GLU A 95 -10.77 3.33 0.11
N TYR A 96 -11.07 2.09 0.49
CA TYR A 96 -12.17 1.85 1.45
C TYR A 96 -11.88 2.45 2.83
N MET A 97 -10.61 2.47 3.26
CA MET A 97 -10.21 2.93 4.59
C MET A 97 -9.96 4.43 4.68
N VAL A 98 -9.25 4.98 3.70
CA VAL A 98 -8.71 6.35 3.70
C VAL A 98 -9.03 7.13 2.41
N GLY A 99 -9.93 6.64 1.56
CA GLY A 99 -10.41 7.40 0.41
C GLY A 99 -11.07 8.72 0.82
N ASP A 100 -11.68 8.74 2.01
CA ASP A 100 -11.99 9.98 2.72
C ASP A 100 -10.93 10.22 3.79
N PRO A 101 -10.39 11.45 3.94
CA PRO A 101 -9.38 11.79 4.94
C PRO A 101 -9.77 11.34 6.35
N PRO A 102 -8.83 10.82 7.16
CA PRO A 102 -9.11 10.49 8.55
C PRO A 102 -9.37 11.77 9.36
N THR A 103 -10.30 11.68 10.30
CA THR A 103 -10.61 12.79 11.21
C THR A 103 -9.77 12.66 12.47
N ILE A 104 -8.91 13.64 12.75
CA ILE A 104 -8.07 13.71 13.96
C ILE A 104 -8.67 14.75 14.92
N THR A 105 -9.03 14.32 16.13
CA THR A 105 -9.70 15.19 17.11
C THR A 105 -9.06 15.11 18.48
N HIS A 106 -9.08 16.27 19.18
CA HIS A 106 -8.62 16.38 20.56
C HIS A 106 -9.52 17.37 21.35
N GLN A 107 -9.69 17.16 22.67
CA GLN A 107 -10.50 18.03 23.52
C GLN A 107 -9.96 19.45 23.64
N ASN A 108 -8.64 19.61 23.56
CA ASN A 108 -7.98 20.93 23.56
C ASN A 108 -7.91 21.45 22.12
N ASN A 109 -8.69 22.48 21.82
CA ASN A 109 -8.79 23.05 20.47
C ASN A 109 -7.44 23.56 19.93
N LYS A 110 -6.52 24.07 20.81
CA LYS A 110 -5.21 24.55 20.37
C LYS A 110 -4.32 23.39 19.89
N LEU A 111 -4.31 22.28 20.62
CA LEU A 111 -3.55 21.09 20.24
C LEU A 111 -4.17 20.47 18.99
N ASN A 112 -5.50 20.46 18.91
CA ASN A 112 -6.20 19.95 17.73
C ASN A 112 -5.86 20.73 16.47
N GLN A 113 -5.88 22.05 16.54
CA GLN A 113 -5.51 22.92 15.43
C GLN A 113 -4.05 22.71 15.03
N LEU A 114 -3.11 22.72 16.00
CA LEU A 114 -1.69 22.54 15.75
C LEU A 114 -1.39 21.22 15.01
N VAL A 115 -1.99 20.12 15.46
CA VAL A 115 -1.77 18.80 14.83
C VAL A 115 -2.38 18.75 13.43
N ASN A 116 -3.56 19.31 13.22
CA ASN A 116 -4.20 19.34 11.89
C ASN A 116 -3.49 20.31 10.91
N GLU A 117 -2.70 21.27 11.38
CA GLU A 117 -1.82 22.10 10.53
C GLU A 117 -0.63 21.31 9.94
N HIS A 118 -0.21 20.22 10.61
CA HIS A 118 0.86 19.33 10.15
C HIS A 118 0.36 18.06 9.45
N LEU A 119 -0.84 17.60 9.83
CA LEU A 119 -1.48 16.43 9.26
C LEU A 119 -2.70 16.89 8.44
N ASP A 120 -2.40 17.63 7.40
CA ASP A 120 -3.33 18.31 6.49
C ASP A 120 -3.74 17.41 5.30
N ASP A 121 -4.20 18.04 4.22
CA ASP A 121 -4.61 17.34 3.02
C ASP A 121 -3.43 16.67 2.30
N ASP A 122 -2.23 17.27 2.35
CA ASP A 122 -1.01 16.68 1.75
C ASP A 122 -0.62 15.39 2.50
N PHE A 123 -0.68 15.40 3.85
CA PHE A 123 -0.51 14.18 4.63
C PHE A 123 -1.57 13.12 4.31
N SER A 124 -2.80 13.53 4.05
CA SER A 124 -3.88 12.60 3.74
C SER A 124 -3.66 11.90 2.41
N ASP A 125 -3.07 12.58 1.42
CA ASP A 125 -2.65 12.00 0.14
C ASP A 125 -1.45 11.05 0.33
N ASP A 126 -0.41 11.49 1.04
CA ASP A 126 0.74 10.66 1.40
C ASP A 126 0.32 9.38 2.16
N LEU A 127 -0.70 9.47 3.02
CA LEU A 127 -1.21 8.33 3.80
C LEU A 127 -1.77 7.23 2.89
N ILE A 128 -2.37 7.57 1.76
CA ILE A 128 -2.83 6.59 0.76
C ILE A 128 -1.64 5.78 0.25
N ASP A 129 -0.56 6.45 -0.16
CA ASP A 129 0.63 5.78 -0.69
C ASP A 129 1.36 4.97 0.38
N ILE A 130 1.51 5.50 1.59
CA ILE A 130 2.06 4.79 2.75
C ILE A 130 1.28 3.49 3.01
N LEU A 131 -0.06 3.53 2.96
CA LEU A 131 -0.89 2.35 3.23
C LEU A 131 -0.89 1.35 2.06
N LYS A 132 -0.74 1.81 0.81
CA LYS A 132 -0.48 0.94 -0.35
C LYS A 132 0.84 0.20 -0.17
N ASN A 133 1.92 0.91 0.13
CA ASN A 133 3.24 0.34 0.42
C ASN A 133 3.18 -0.63 1.62
N THR A 134 2.51 -0.22 2.70
CA THR A 134 2.25 -1.08 3.87
C THR A 134 1.54 -2.37 3.48
N SER A 135 0.55 -2.31 2.58
CA SER A 135 -0.20 -3.48 2.12
C SER A 135 0.61 -4.40 1.22
N ASN A 136 1.49 -3.83 0.41
CA ASN A 136 2.37 -4.55 -0.52
C ASN A 136 3.55 -5.20 0.21
N LYS A 137 4.23 -4.45 1.08
CA LYS A 137 5.50 -4.85 1.72
C LYS A 137 5.34 -5.44 3.12
N GLY A 138 4.19 -5.20 3.78
CA GLY A 138 3.89 -5.67 5.13
C GLY A 138 4.00 -4.58 6.19
N ASN A 139 4.82 -3.57 5.98
CA ASN A 139 4.91 -2.33 6.73
C ASN A 139 5.49 -1.21 5.86
N SER A 140 5.43 0.04 6.36
CA SER A 140 6.09 1.22 5.82
C SER A 140 6.66 2.04 6.96
N TRP A 141 7.63 2.88 6.66
CA TRP A 141 8.35 3.66 7.65
C TRP A 141 8.40 5.13 7.28
N LEU A 142 8.02 6.01 8.20
CA LEU A 142 8.26 7.44 8.11
C LEU A 142 9.48 7.81 8.94
N HIS A 143 10.43 8.51 8.35
CA HIS A 143 11.53 9.17 9.05
C HIS A 143 11.11 10.61 9.38
N ILE A 144 11.31 11.01 10.64
CA ILE A 144 10.99 12.33 11.16
C ILE A 144 12.27 13.15 11.21
N TYR A 145 12.23 14.34 10.62
CA TYR A 145 13.38 15.22 10.58
C TYR A 145 12.96 16.70 10.68
N ILE A 146 13.93 17.55 10.92
CA ILE A 146 13.77 19.01 10.85
C ILE A 146 14.43 19.47 9.56
N ASP A 147 13.70 20.21 8.75
CA ASP A 147 14.19 20.69 7.46
C ASP A 147 15.21 21.86 7.62
N GLU A 148 15.83 22.27 6.52
CA GLU A 148 16.82 23.35 6.49
C GLU A 148 16.27 24.71 6.97
N ASN A 149 14.96 24.89 6.99
CA ASN A 149 14.28 26.10 7.47
C ASN A 149 13.91 26.01 8.96
N GLY A 150 14.22 24.89 9.61
CA GLY A 150 13.84 24.62 11.00
C GLY A 150 12.40 24.14 11.16
N GLY A 151 11.74 23.67 10.09
CA GLY A 151 10.39 23.15 10.08
C GLY A 151 10.33 21.64 10.39
N PHE A 152 9.29 21.22 11.11
CA PHE A 152 9.01 19.80 11.31
C PHE A 152 8.58 19.16 9.98
N ASN A 153 9.20 18.03 9.65
CA ASN A 153 8.89 17.32 8.42
C ASN A 153 9.04 15.80 8.59
N PHE A 154 8.51 15.03 7.65
CA PHE A 154 8.66 13.57 7.60
C PHE A 154 8.74 13.11 6.15
N VAL A 155 9.35 11.94 5.93
CA VAL A 155 9.49 11.33 4.61
C VAL A 155 9.34 9.81 4.72
N GLU A 156 8.67 9.19 3.76
CA GLU A 156 8.60 7.73 3.67
C GLU A 156 9.96 7.17 3.24
N ILE A 157 10.45 6.19 3.98
CA ILE A 157 11.67 5.44 3.65
C ILE A 157 11.26 4.05 3.16
N PRO A 158 11.82 3.57 2.05
CA PRO A 158 11.56 2.22 1.54
C PRO A 158 11.77 1.15 2.60
N THR A 159 10.80 0.27 2.79
CA THR A 159 10.84 -0.79 3.82
C THR A 159 12.05 -1.69 3.66
N GLU A 160 12.47 -1.96 2.42
CA GLU A 160 13.64 -2.76 2.08
C GLU A 160 14.97 -2.14 2.48
N GLU A 161 14.99 -0.88 2.89
CA GLU A 161 16.17 -0.20 3.41
C GLU A 161 16.25 -0.28 4.95
N ILE A 162 15.20 -0.70 5.64
CA ILE A 162 15.03 -0.58 7.08
C ILE A 162 15.15 -1.92 7.81
N ILE A 163 16.01 -1.95 8.82
CA ILE A 163 16.11 -3.05 9.78
C ILE A 163 15.81 -2.51 11.16
N PRO A 164 14.63 -2.78 11.74
CA PRO A 164 14.28 -2.33 13.08
C PRO A 164 14.93 -3.21 14.15
N ILE A 165 15.48 -2.58 15.18
CA ILE A 165 15.95 -3.23 16.40
C ILE A 165 14.99 -2.86 17.52
N TRP A 166 14.35 -3.87 18.12
CA TRP A 166 13.33 -3.70 19.12
C TRP A 166 13.86 -3.91 20.52
N ALA A 167 13.52 -3.03 21.46
CA ALA A 167 13.84 -3.15 22.89
C ALA A 167 13.05 -4.29 23.54
N ASP A 168 11.87 -4.63 23.02
CA ASP A 168 10.97 -5.62 23.57
C ASP A 168 10.55 -6.70 22.55
N ARG A 169 10.16 -7.86 23.05
CA ARG A 169 9.65 -8.98 22.22
C ARG A 169 8.29 -8.70 21.57
N LYS A 170 7.58 -7.65 22.00
CA LYS A 170 6.27 -7.28 21.45
C LYS A 170 6.40 -6.30 20.30
N CYS A 171 7.63 -5.89 19.95
CA CYS A 171 7.94 -4.94 18.88
C CYS A 171 7.12 -3.65 19.01
N LYS A 172 7.13 -3.06 20.23
CA LYS A 172 6.40 -1.83 20.54
C LYS A 172 7.32 -0.64 20.73
N GLU A 173 8.51 -0.87 21.24
CA GLU A 173 9.50 0.18 21.49
C GLU A 173 10.73 -0.09 20.62
N LEU A 174 11.04 0.86 19.76
CA LEU A 174 12.27 0.84 18.95
C LEU A 174 13.46 1.18 19.86
N ASP A 175 14.50 0.39 19.77
CA ASP A 175 15.79 0.64 20.39
C ASP A 175 16.76 1.32 19.41
N ALA A 176 16.78 0.83 18.16
CA ALA A 176 17.52 1.44 17.08
C ALA A 176 16.89 1.08 15.70
N ILE A 177 17.32 1.80 14.67
CA ILE A 177 17.09 1.45 13.27
C ILE A 177 18.42 1.45 12.52
N ILE A 178 18.58 0.46 11.66
CA ILE A 178 19.61 0.44 10.63
C ILE A 178 18.92 0.72 9.31
N ARG A 179 19.29 1.82 8.66
CA ARG A 179 18.92 2.09 7.27
C ARG A 179 20.11 1.78 6.39
N HIS A 180 19.92 1.04 5.31
CA HIS A 180 20.97 0.73 4.35
C HIS A 180 20.45 0.89 2.92
N TYR A 181 21.20 1.61 2.10
CA TYR A 181 20.85 1.90 0.72
C TYR A 181 22.09 2.06 -0.14
N ILE A 182 21.93 2.06 -1.46
CA ILE A 182 23.03 2.27 -2.40
C ILE A 182 22.94 3.69 -2.94
N SER A 183 24.01 4.45 -2.76
CA SER A 183 24.21 5.77 -3.36
C SER A 183 25.57 5.79 -4.06
N ASP A 184 25.60 6.25 -5.31
CA ASP A 184 26.82 6.32 -6.14
C ASP A 184 27.62 4.98 -6.23
N ASN A 185 26.89 3.86 -6.26
CA ASN A 185 27.45 2.49 -6.22
C ASN A 185 28.17 2.12 -4.90
N VAL A 186 27.99 2.91 -3.84
CA VAL A 186 28.49 2.63 -2.50
C VAL A 186 27.33 2.27 -1.60
N LEU A 187 27.47 1.22 -0.79
CA LEU A 187 26.51 0.92 0.25
C LEU A 187 26.71 1.92 1.39
N LYS A 188 25.69 2.73 1.63
CA LYS A 188 25.59 3.64 2.77
C LYS A 188 24.74 2.98 3.86
N VAL A 189 25.13 3.22 5.11
CA VAL A 189 24.43 2.67 6.28
C VAL A 189 24.32 3.76 7.34
N GLU A 190 23.09 3.97 7.81
CA GLU A 190 22.77 4.87 8.89
C GLU A 190 22.31 4.05 10.09
N TYR A 191 22.91 4.29 11.25
CA TYR A 191 22.54 3.66 12.51
C TYR A 191 21.91 4.70 13.44
N TRP A 192 20.61 4.65 13.56
CA TRP A 192 19.78 5.57 14.33
C TRP A 192 19.47 4.99 15.70
N THR A 193 19.82 5.72 16.76
CA THR A 193 19.46 5.39 18.15
C THR A 193 18.38 6.33 18.68
N LYS A 194 18.14 6.32 19.98
CA LYS A 194 17.23 7.29 20.64
C LYS A 194 17.83 8.69 20.77
N GLU A 195 19.15 8.80 20.67
CA GLU A 195 19.90 10.03 20.96
C GLU A 195 20.68 10.55 19.77
N ASP A 196 21.20 9.65 18.93
CA ASP A 196 22.14 9.98 17.88
C ASP A 196 21.94 9.16 16.59
N VAL A 197 22.65 9.58 15.55
CA VAL A 197 22.81 8.83 14.30
C VAL A 197 24.29 8.70 13.97
N THR A 198 24.69 7.53 13.47
CA THR A 198 26.05 7.28 12.96
C THR A 198 25.96 6.86 11.50
N TYR A 199 26.76 7.51 10.66
CA TYR A 199 26.83 7.27 9.22
C TYR A 199 28.04 6.40 8.88
N TYR A 200 27.80 5.35 8.09
CA TYR A 200 28.83 4.44 7.61
C TYR A 200 28.76 4.28 6.09
N GLU A 201 29.87 3.95 5.49
CA GLU A 201 29.94 3.55 4.09
C GLU A 201 30.77 2.28 3.92
N MET A 202 30.55 1.56 2.81
CA MET A 202 31.25 0.30 2.54
C MET A 202 32.54 0.54 1.74
N HIS A 203 33.65 0.22 2.34
CA HIS A 203 34.96 0.21 1.64
C HIS A 203 35.66 -1.13 1.79
N GLY A 204 36.09 -1.73 0.68
CA GLY A 204 36.87 -2.95 0.68
C GLY A 204 36.24 -4.15 1.38
N GLY A 205 34.87 -4.16 1.48
CA GLY A 205 34.12 -5.22 2.16
C GLY A 205 33.90 -5.00 3.65
N SER A 206 34.31 -3.86 4.20
CA SER A 206 34.06 -3.46 5.60
C SER A 206 33.33 -2.13 5.66
N LEU A 207 32.48 -1.95 6.67
CA LEU A 207 31.89 -0.66 6.98
C LEU A 207 32.92 0.23 7.68
N VAL A 208 33.06 1.46 7.21
CA VAL A 208 33.86 2.51 7.83
C VAL A 208 32.99 3.73 8.05
N LEU A 209 33.40 4.63 8.94
CA LEU A 209 32.67 5.88 9.15
C LEU A 209 32.66 6.71 7.86
N ASP A 210 31.50 7.28 7.54
CA ASP A 210 31.30 8.13 6.37
C ASP A 210 31.71 9.56 6.66
N TYR A 211 32.93 9.93 6.27
CA TYR A 211 33.46 11.28 6.42
C TYR A 211 33.05 12.23 5.27
N SER A 212 32.10 11.86 4.42
CA SER A 212 31.44 12.83 3.53
C SER A 212 30.52 13.78 4.32
N TYR A 213 30.07 13.36 5.49
CA TYR A 213 29.47 14.23 6.52
C TYR A 213 30.57 14.89 7.34
N GLU A 214 30.43 16.18 7.67
CA GLU A 214 31.41 16.89 8.52
C GLU A 214 31.61 16.18 9.88
N GLU A 215 30.50 15.64 10.42
CA GLU A 215 30.49 14.80 11.62
C GLU A 215 29.79 13.47 11.30
N PRO A 216 30.54 12.34 11.23
CA PRO A 216 29.96 11.03 10.93
C PRO A 216 29.07 10.48 12.06
N TYR A 217 29.07 11.12 13.20
CA TYR A 217 28.01 10.98 14.21
C TYR A 217 27.52 12.33 14.65
N THR A 218 26.20 12.43 14.78
CA THR A 218 25.54 13.65 15.23
C THR A 218 24.27 13.28 16.01
N THR A 219 23.81 14.21 16.82
CA THR A 219 22.46 14.16 17.37
C THR A 219 21.41 14.29 16.27
N HIS A 220 20.14 14.09 16.57
CA HIS A 220 19.08 14.10 15.56
C HIS A 220 18.93 15.48 14.90
N TYR A 221 19.10 16.57 15.65
CA TYR A 221 19.02 17.96 15.18
C TYR A 221 19.69 18.92 16.18
N ASP A 222 20.31 19.98 15.70
CA ASP A 222 20.84 21.15 16.46
C ASP A 222 21.46 20.82 17.82
N ASN A 223 22.26 19.76 17.93
CA ASN A 223 22.81 19.23 19.20
C ASN A 223 21.76 18.70 20.18
N GLU A 224 20.53 18.44 19.73
CA GLU A 224 19.45 17.87 20.52
C GLU A 224 18.97 16.53 19.94
N SER A 225 18.25 15.76 20.74
CA SER A 225 17.66 14.50 20.32
C SER A 225 16.17 14.45 20.61
N TRP A 226 15.46 13.65 19.83
CA TRP A 226 14.05 13.38 20.08
C TRP A 226 13.83 12.61 21.39
N GLY A 227 14.82 11.85 21.88
CA GLY A 227 14.67 10.90 23.00
C GLY A 227 13.92 9.63 22.59
N ARG A 228 13.61 9.48 21.32
CA ARG A 228 13.09 8.28 20.64
C ARG A 228 13.77 8.16 19.27
N VAL A 229 13.82 6.93 18.75
CA VAL A 229 14.27 6.71 17.37
C VAL A 229 13.32 7.45 16.43
N PRO A 230 13.78 8.37 15.55
CA PRO A 230 12.92 9.26 14.78
C PRO A 230 12.27 8.56 13.56
N PHE A 231 11.64 7.41 13.82
CA PHE A 231 10.94 6.64 12.82
C PHE A 231 9.58 6.18 13.34
N VAL A 232 8.58 6.21 12.47
CA VAL A 232 7.22 5.74 12.74
C VAL A 232 6.89 4.59 11.80
N GLU A 233 6.53 3.43 12.37
CA GLU A 233 6.14 2.24 11.62
C GLU A 233 4.64 2.18 11.39
N PHE A 234 4.23 2.04 10.13
CA PHE A 234 2.88 1.68 9.70
C PHE A 234 2.83 0.18 9.42
N LYS A 235 2.08 -0.57 10.21
CA LYS A 235 2.01 -2.05 10.12
C LYS A 235 0.78 -2.51 9.36
N ASN A 236 0.94 -3.40 8.38
CA ASN A 236 -0.18 -4.06 7.72
C ASN A 236 -0.94 -4.99 8.68
N ASN A 237 -0.18 -5.77 9.42
CA ASN A 237 -0.70 -6.77 10.37
C ASN A 237 0.30 -7.00 11.51
N SER A 238 0.04 -7.97 12.37
CA SER A 238 0.92 -8.26 13.50
C SER A 238 2.22 -8.94 13.10
N ASP A 239 2.25 -9.56 11.93
CA ASP A 239 3.35 -10.38 11.44
C ASP A 239 4.22 -9.62 10.43
N ASN A 240 3.86 -8.36 10.10
CA ASN A 240 4.51 -7.51 9.09
C ASN A 240 4.61 -8.20 7.72
N VAL A 241 3.52 -8.86 7.29
CA VAL A 241 3.46 -9.61 6.04
C VAL A 241 2.57 -8.88 5.04
N GLY A 242 3.02 -8.77 3.78
CA GLY A 242 2.25 -8.21 2.68
C GLY A 242 1.00 -9.02 2.35
N ASP A 243 -0.02 -8.38 1.83
CA ASP A 243 -1.31 -9.02 1.52
C ASP A 243 -1.20 -10.10 0.46
N ILE A 244 -0.27 -9.96 -0.48
CA ILE A 244 -0.04 -10.88 -1.61
C ILE A 244 0.10 -12.34 -1.16
N TRP A 245 0.73 -12.59 -0.02
CA TRP A 245 1.05 -13.94 0.46
C TRP A 245 -0.17 -14.79 0.79
N ARG A 246 -1.36 -14.18 0.94
CA ARG A 246 -2.61 -14.91 1.17
C ARG A 246 -3.22 -15.51 -0.08
N TYR A 247 -2.90 -14.96 -1.27
CA TYR A 247 -3.55 -15.33 -2.51
C TYR A 247 -2.62 -15.35 -3.73
N LYS A 248 -1.30 -15.20 -3.54
CA LYS A 248 -0.30 -15.24 -4.63
C LYS A 248 -0.48 -16.45 -5.53
N ALA A 249 -0.57 -17.65 -4.94
CA ALA A 249 -0.71 -18.89 -5.71
C ALA A 249 -1.98 -18.94 -6.59
N ILE A 250 -3.05 -18.25 -6.17
CA ILE A 250 -4.28 -18.15 -6.96
C ILE A 250 -4.06 -17.23 -8.16
N ILE A 251 -3.42 -16.08 -7.96
CA ILE A 251 -3.07 -15.16 -9.06
C ILE A 251 -2.14 -15.88 -10.05
N ASP A 252 -1.14 -16.61 -9.59
CA ASP A 252 -0.22 -17.36 -10.44
C ASP A 252 -0.95 -18.42 -11.25
N ALA A 253 -1.91 -19.14 -10.66
CA ALA A 253 -2.74 -20.11 -11.34
C ALA A 253 -3.64 -19.46 -12.41
N ILE A 254 -4.22 -18.29 -12.12
CA ILE A 254 -5.02 -17.52 -13.09
C ILE A 254 -4.15 -17.06 -14.25
N ASN A 255 -3.00 -16.41 -13.97
CA ASN A 255 -2.08 -15.91 -14.99
C ASN A 255 -1.61 -17.04 -15.91
N LYS A 256 -1.22 -18.16 -15.31
CA LYS A 256 -0.82 -19.34 -16.07
C LYS A 256 -1.95 -19.86 -16.96
N ARG A 257 -3.16 -20.02 -16.42
CA ARG A 257 -4.30 -20.55 -17.18
C ARG A 257 -4.69 -19.63 -18.34
N ILE A 258 -4.68 -18.32 -18.16
CA ILE A 258 -4.99 -17.35 -19.22
C ILE A 258 -3.91 -17.42 -20.30
N SER A 259 -2.63 -17.47 -19.92
CA SER A 259 -1.50 -17.58 -20.84
C SER A 259 -1.54 -18.89 -21.63
N ASP A 260 -1.76 -20.02 -20.95
CA ASP A 260 -1.87 -21.34 -21.58
C ASP A 260 -3.04 -21.39 -22.57
N LEU A 261 -4.18 -20.79 -22.21
CA LEU A 261 -5.37 -20.73 -23.07
C LEU A 261 -5.07 -19.93 -24.35
N GLN A 262 -4.43 -18.76 -24.23
CA GLN A 262 -4.04 -17.95 -25.37
C GLN A 262 -3.03 -18.69 -26.26
N ASN A 263 -2.00 -19.32 -25.68
CA ASN A 263 -1.01 -20.11 -26.41
C ASN A 263 -1.71 -21.30 -27.16
N THR A 264 -2.65 -21.96 -26.50
CA THR A 264 -3.41 -23.04 -27.11
C THR A 264 -4.30 -22.56 -28.28
N PHE A 265 -4.89 -21.36 -28.15
CA PHE A 265 -5.65 -20.78 -29.29
C PHE A 265 -4.74 -20.49 -30.47
N ASP A 266 -3.57 -19.95 -30.27
CA ASP A 266 -2.63 -19.66 -31.37
C ASP A 266 -2.13 -20.98 -32.03
N GLU A 267 -1.82 -22.01 -31.21
CA GLU A 267 -1.46 -23.34 -31.72
C GLU A 267 -2.62 -24.05 -32.43
N SER A 268 -3.86 -23.87 -31.94
CA SER A 268 -5.05 -24.56 -32.49
C SER A 268 -5.46 -24.06 -33.89
N THR A 269 -4.91 -22.92 -34.32
CA THR A 269 -5.11 -22.44 -35.70
C THR A 269 -4.34 -23.31 -36.72
N ASP A 270 -3.32 -24.04 -36.25
CA ASP A 270 -2.54 -24.94 -37.08
C ASP A 270 -3.22 -26.32 -37.16
N LEU A 271 -3.68 -26.65 -38.34
CA LEU A 271 -4.28 -27.97 -38.63
C LEU A 271 -3.17 -29.00 -38.73
N ILE A 272 -3.34 -30.13 -38.06
CA ILE A 272 -2.48 -31.30 -38.27
C ILE A 272 -3.01 -32.04 -39.52
N HIS A 273 -2.24 -32.02 -40.60
CA HIS A 273 -2.59 -32.73 -41.83
C HIS A 273 -2.01 -34.15 -41.79
N ILE A 274 -2.90 -35.14 -41.97
CA ILE A 274 -2.52 -36.54 -42.10
C ILE A 274 -2.48 -36.86 -43.58
N LEU A 275 -1.29 -37.12 -44.11
CA LEU A 275 -1.05 -37.48 -45.50
C LEU A 275 -0.99 -38.98 -45.62
N LYS A 276 -1.94 -39.59 -46.35
CA LYS A 276 -1.96 -41.03 -46.63
C LYS A 276 -1.60 -41.24 -48.10
N GLY A 277 -0.64 -42.14 -48.37
CA GLY A 277 -0.21 -42.42 -49.72
C GLY A 277 0.44 -41.24 -50.46
N TYR A 278 0.94 -40.26 -49.73
CA TYR A 278 1.63 -39.11 -50.30
C TYR A 278 3.10 -39.50 -50.59
N GLU A 279 3.40 -39.77 -51.88
CA GLU A 279 4.75 -40.03 -52.35
C GLU A 279 5.46 -38.73 -52.79
N GLY A 280 4.94 -37.61 -52.36
CA GLY A 280 5.40 -36.30 -52.72
C GLY A 280 6.70 -35.92 -52.03
N GLU A 281 7.34 -34.99 -52.62
CA GLU A 281 8.58 -34.37 -52.22
C GLU A 281 8.43 -33.63 -50.88
N ASP A 282 9.30 -32.82 -50.46
CA ASP A 282 9.46 -32.17 -49.20
C ASP A 282 8.11 -31.69 -48.54
N LEU A 283 7.89 -32.06 -47.26
CA LEU A 283 6.80 -31.57 -46.44
C LEU A 283 6.73 -30.04 -46.35
N ARG A 284 7.87 -29.38 -46.51
CA ARG A 284 7.95 -27.92 -46.57
C ARG A 284 7.22 -27.38 -47.80
N GLU A 285 7.42 -27.97 -48.97
CA GLU A 285 6.74 -27.58 -50.20
C GLU A 285 5.25 -27.78 -50.09
N PHE A 286 4.81 -28.92 -49.50
CA PHE A 286 3.40 -29.18 -49.17
C PHE A 286 2.81 -28.05 -48.34
N MET A 287 3.47 -27.65 -47.23
CA MET A 287 2.98 -26.59 -46.34
C MET A 287 2.97 -25.22 -47.03
N VAL A 288 3.95 -24.90 -47.85
CA VAL A 288 3.98 -23.67 -48.65
C VAL A 288 2.82 -23.63 -49.64
N ASN A 289 2.57 -24.71 -50.37
CA ASN A 289 1.47 -24.83 -51.33
C ASN A 289 0.11 -24.71 -50.65
N LEU A 290 -0.07 -25.39 -49.51
CA LEU A 290 -1.29 -25.28 -48.71
C LEU A 290 -1.56 -23.88 -48.25
N LYS A 291 -0.52 -23.19 -47.75
CA LYS A 291 -0.64 -21.82 -47.22
C LYS A 291 -0.87 -20.79 -48.31
N HIS A 292 -0.20 -20.91 -49.46
CA HIS A 292 -0.30 -19.94 -50.55
C HIS A 292 -1.50 -20.19 -51.47
N TYR A 293 -1.70 -21.44 -51.90
CA TYR A 293 -2.73 -21.76 -52.88
C TYR A 293 -4.01 -22.29 -52.25
N LYS A 294 -3.99 -22.66 -50.97
CA LYS A 294 -5.12 -23.27 -50.24
C LYS A 294 -5.64 -24.51 -50.93
N ALA A 295 -4.81 -25.16 -51.74
CA ALA A 295 -5.11 -26.33 -52.52
C ALA A 295 -3.86 -27.22 -52.57
N ILE A 296 -4.08 -28.54 -52.58
CA ILE A 296 -3.05 -29.56 -52.71
C ILE A 296 -3.44 -30.54 -53.75
N ASN A 297 -2.46 -31.09 -54.49
CA ASN A 297 -2.67 -32.15 -55.43
C ASN A 297 -2.36 -33.50 -54.74
N VAL A 298 -3.32 -34.42 -54.76
CA VAL A 298 -3.20 -35.75 -54.15
C VAL A 298 -3.19 -36.80 -55.25
N ALA A 299 -2.28 -37.79 -55.15
CA ALA A 299 -2.26 -38.90 -56.09
C ALA A 299 -3.56 -39.71 -56.07
N HIS A 300 -3.82 -40.52 -57.12
CA HIS A 300 -5.12 -41.22 -57.32
C HIS A 300 -5.56 -42.06 -56.11
N ASP A 301 -4.61 -42.60 -55.30
CA ASP A 301 -4.87 -43.37 -54.07
C ASP A 301 -4.50 -42.65 -52.80
N GLY A 302 -4.18 -41.36 -52.86
CA GLY A 302 -3.80 -40.53 -51.73
C GLY A 302 -5.01 -39.88 -51.06
N ASP A 303 -4.92 -39.62 -49.79
CA ASP A 303 -5.94 -38.95 -49.00
C ASP A 303 -5.26 -37.93 -48.02
N VAL A 304 -5.96 -36.87 -47.74
CA VAL A 304 -5.55 -35.88 -46.73
C VAL A 304 -6.65 -35.71 -45.72
N ASP A 305 -6.36 -36.10 -44.52
CA ASP A 305 -7.25 -35.89 -43.39
C ASP A 305 -6.68 -34.80 -42.46
N THR A 306 -7.52 -34.15 -41.67
CA THR A 306 -7.10 -33.11 -40.75
C THR A 306 -7.61 -33.41 -39.35
N ILE A 307 -6.69 -33.30 -38.38
CA ILE A 307 -7.06 -33.35 -36.97
C ILE A 307 -7.08 -31.89 -36.44
N ARG A 308 -8.22 -31.54 -35.86
CA ARG A 308 -8.31 -30.30 -35.05
C ARG A 308 -8.14 -30.65 -33.59
N VAL A 309 -7.34 -29.84 -32.89
CA VAL A 309 -7.25 -29.90 -31.43
C VAL A 309 -8.44 -29.12 -30.86
N ASP A 310 -9.36 -29.84 -30.20
CA ASP A 310 -10.45 -29.16 -29.49
C ASP A 310 -9.90 -28.48 -28.23
N VAL A 311 -9.98 -27.16 -28.20
CA VAL A 311 -9.61 -26.37 -27.02
C VAL A 311 -10.75 -26.45 -26.02
N PRO A 312 -10.52 -26.89 -24.78
CA PRO A 312 -11.57 -27.01 -23.75
C PRO A 312 -11.93 -25.63 -23.14
N VAL A 313 -12.48 -24.73 -23.96
CA VAL A 313 -12.77 -23.34 -23.61
C VAL A 313 -13.71 -23.24 -22.42
N GLN A 314 -14.82 -23.97 -22.46
CA GLN A 314 -15.87 -23.89 -21.44
C GLN A 314 -15.35 -24.29 -20.06
N SER A 315 -14.65 -25.42 -19.95
CA SER A 315 -14.06 -25.86 -18.66
C SER A 315 -12.95 -24.93 -18.17
N SER A 316 -12.22 -24.28 -19.08
CA SER A 316 -11.22 -23.28 -18.73
C SER A 316 -11.86 -22.00 -18.18
N LEU A 317 -12.98 -21.55 -18.76
CA LEU A 317 -13.73 -20.40 -18.26
C LEU A 317 -14.35 -20.68 -16.89
N GLU A 318 -14.94 -21.86 -16.69
CA GLU A 318 -15.48 -22.28 -15.38
C GLU A 318 -14.38 -22.34 -14.31
N TYR A 319 -13.20 -22.87 -14.66
CA TYR A 319 -12.04 -22.87 -13.76
C TYR A 319 -11.62 -21.45 -13.39
N LEU A 320 -11.48 -20.56 -14.36
CA LEU A 320 -11.11 -19.16 -14.15
C LEU A 320 -12.14 -18.43 -13.28
N GLN A 321 -13.42 -18.69 -13.47
CA GLN A 321 -14.47 -18.11 -12.65
C GLN A 321 -14.35 -18.56 -11.18
N ASN A 322 -14.16 -19.86 -10.95
CA ASN A 322 -13.94 -20.40 -9.60
C ASN A 322 -12.68 -19.81 -8.95
N MET A 323 -11.58 -19.66 -9.71
CA MET A 323 -10.35 -19.06 -9.18
C MET A 323 -10.55 -17.59 -8.79
N LYS A 324 -11.31 -16.82 -9.58
CA LYS A 324 -11.68 -15.44 -9.22
C LYS A 324 -12.51 -15.38 -7.93
N GLU A 325 -13.46 -16.28 -7.77
CA GLU A 325 -14.26 -16.36 -6.53
C GLU A 325 -13.39 -16.70 -5.32
N TYR A 326 -12.46 -17.64 -5.42
CA TYR A 326 -11.49 -17.97 -4.37
C TYR A 326 -10.56 -16.79 -4.08
N LEU A 327 -10.11 -16.05 -5.10
CA LEU A 327 -9.28 -14.86 -4.94
C LEU A 327 -10.00 -13.81 -4.09
N ILE A 328 -11.26 -13.50 -4.42
CA ILE A 328 -12.08 -12.54 -3.67
C ILE A 328 -12.31 -13.03 -2.24
N GLN A 329 -12.64 -14.31 -2.07
CA GLN A 329 -12.91 -14.89 -0.75
C GLN A 329 -11.67 -14.89 0.15
N PHE A 330 -10.52 -15.38 -0.33
CA PHE A 330 -9.30 -15.47 0.46
C PHE A 330 -8.57 -14.14 0.58
N GLY A 331 -8.64 -13.30 -0.46
CA GLY A 331 -8.15 -11.92 -0.44
C GLY A 331 -9.01 -10.98 0.37
N ARG A 332 -10.23 -11.41 0.78
CA ARG A 332 -11.23 -10.60 1.49
C ARG A 332 -11.57 -9.30 0.73
N GLY A 333 -11.65 -9.41 -0.59
CA GLY A 333 -12.09 -8.33 -1.45
C GLY A 333 -13.61 -8.23 -1.56
N VAL A 334 -14.06 -7.25 -2.33
CA VAL A 334 -15.47 -7.06 -2.70
C VAL A 334 -15.62 -7.32 -4.20
N ASP A 335 -16.62 -8.09 -4.55
CA ASP A 335 -16.99 -8.33 -5.95
C ASP A 335 -18.12 -7.36 -6.34
N PHE A 336 -17.78 -6.35 -7.13
CA PHE A 336 -18.74 -5.37 -7.64
C PHE A 336 -19.42 -5.80 -8.95
N SER A 337 -19.33 -7.09 -9.34
CA SER A 337 -20.05 -7.57 -10.52
C SER A 337 -21.56 -7.40 -10.36
N GLN A 338 -22.25 -7.06 -11.45
CA GLN A 338 -23.71 -6.82 -11.44
C GLN A 338 -24.49 -8.04 -10.92
N ASP A 339 -24.00 -9.24 -11.15
CA ASP A 339 -24.64 -10.48 -10.70
C ASP A 339 -24.70 -10.58 -9.16
N LYS A 340 -23.74 -9.99 -8.48
CA LYS A 340 -23.67 -9.99 -6.99
C LYS A 340 -24.41 -8.80 -6.37
N LEU A 341 -24.42 -7.64 -7.03
CA LEU A 341 -25.07 -6.43 -6.54
C LEU A 341 -26.58 -6.42 -6.83
N GLY A 342 -27.03 -7.00 -7.94
CA GLY A 342 -28.40 -6.84 -8.44
C GLY A 342 -28.69 -5.40 -8.88
N ASN A 343 -29.94 -5.12 -9.28
CA ASN A 343 -30.29 -3.81 -9.85
C ASN A 343 -30.56 -2.72 -8.78
N SER A 344 -30.77 -3.09 -7.51
CA SER A 344 -31.01 -2.14 -6.41
C SER A 344 -30.74 -2.85 -5.06
N PRO A 345 -29.48 -2.93 -4.63
CA PRO A 345 -29.13 -3.64 -3.40
C PRO A 345 -29.68 -2.89 -2.17
N SER A 346 -30.26 -3.64 -1.22
CA SER A 346 -30.63 -3.08 0.08
C SER A 346 -29.40 -2.73 0.91
N GLY A 347 -29.52 -1.79 1.87
CA GLY A 347 -28.42 -1.46 2.77
C GLY A 347 -27.89 -2.66 3.55
N ILE A 348 -28.74 -3.67 3.83
CA ILE A 348 -28.31 -4.93 4.46
C ILE A 348 -27.43 -5.74 3.49
N SER A 349 -27.82 -5.85 2.22
CA SER A 349 -27.04 -6.54 1.20
C SER A 349 -25.67 -5.89 1.00
N ILE A 350 -25.63 -4.56 0.99
CA ILE A 350 -24.38 -3.77 0.93
C ILE A 350 -23.49 -4.07 2.14
N LYS A 351 -24.05 -4.09 3.37
CA LYS A 351 -23.28 -4.44 4.57
C LYS A 351 -22.69 -5.85 4.52
N PHE A 352 -23.42 -6.83 3.98
CA PHE A 352 -22.89 -8.17 3.79
C PHE A 352 -21.77 -8.21 2.75
N LEU A 353 -21.90 -7.45 1.67
CA LEU A 353 -20.90 -7.35 0.62
C LEU A 353 -19.54 -6.84 1.17
N TYR A 354 -19.57 -5.79 1.99
CA TYR A 354 -18.37 -5.23 2.62
C TYR A 354 -17.87 -5.99 3.85
N GLY A 355 -18.62 -6.98 4.36
CA GLY A 355 -18.29 -7.68 5.59
C GLY A 355 -16.90 -8.31 5.62
N ASN A 356 -16.44 -8.87 4.51
CA ASN A 356 -15.10 -9.44 4.38
C ASN A 356 -14.01 -8.35 4.35
N LEU A 357 -14.28 -7.24 3.67
CA LEU A 357 -13.37 -6.10 3.61
C LEU A 357 -13.23 -5.43 4.98
N ASP A 358 -14.32 -5.29 5.73
CA ASP A 358 -14.29 -4.83 7.14
C ASP A 358 -13.33 -5.66 8.00
N LEU A 359 -13.37 -7.00 7.86
CA LEU A 359 -12.48 -7.90 8.60
C LEU A 359 -11.01 -7.74 8.20
N LYS A 360 -10.74 -7.29 6.99
CA LYS A 360 -9.38 -7.02 6.49
C LYS A 360 -8.88 -5.65 6.97
N VAL A 361 -9.73 -4.63 6.90
CA VAL A 361 -9.38 -3.22 7.13
C VAL A 361 -9.31 -2.85 8.60
N LYS A 362 -10.22 -3.34 9.45
CA LYS A 362 -10.25 -2.97 10.88
C LYS A 362 -8.94 -3.24 11.65
N PRO A 363 -8.20 -4.34 11.43
CA PRO A 363 -6.88 -4.50 12.03
C PRO A 363 -5.85 -3.47 11.54
N LEU A 364 -5.86 -3.15 10.24
CA LEU A 364 -5.00 -2.13 9.65
C LEU A 364 -5.31 -0.76 10.27
N ALA A 365 -6.58 -0.35 10.30
CA ALA A 365 -7.02 0.91 10.87
C ALA A 365 -6.55 1.12 12.33
N ARG A 366 -6.63 0.06 13.16
CA ARG A 366 -6.10 0.14 14.54
C ARG A 366 -4.59 0.35 14.60
N LYS A 367 -3.84 -0.23 13.66
CA LYS A 367 -2.38 -0.06 13.61
C LYS A 367 -2.00 1.31 13.06
N THR A 368 -2.70 1.77 12.04
CA THR A 368 -2.55 3.12 11.49
C THR A 368 -2.90 4.19 12.53
N HIS A 369 -3.97 3.98 13.32
CA HIS A 369 -4.30 4.86 14.45
C HIS A 369 -3.12 5.02 15.40
N VAL A 370 -2.46 3.91 15.81
CA VAL A 370 -1.28 3.96 16.69
C VAL A 370 -0.09 4.63 16.00
N ALA A 371 0.11 4.41 14.70
CA ALA A 371 1.18 5.06 13.95
C ALA A 371 0.98 6.58 13.89
N ILE A 372 -0.23 7.05 13.58
CA ILE A 372 -0.57 8.48 13.58
C ILE A 372 -0.39 9.08 14.99
N GLN A 373 -0.81 8.38 16.05
CA GLN A 373 -0.55 8.85 17.42
C GLN A 373 0.95 8.97 17.70
N ASN A 374 1.80 8.04 17.23
CA ASN A 374 3.24 8.15 17.37
C ASN A 374 3.82 9.35 16.58
N LEU A 375 3.29 9.65 15.41
CA LEU A 375 3.65 10.84 14.63
C LEU A 375 3.27 12.12 15.39
N ILE A 376 2.08 12.16 15.99
CA ILE A 376 1.63 13.27 16.84
C ILE A 376 2.58 13.48 18.04
N TRP A 377 3.14 12.39 18.60
CA TRP A 377 4.12 12.52 19.68
C TRP A 377 5.33 13.36 19.25
N PHE A 378 5.85 13.16 18.04
CA PHE A 378 6.98 13.95 17.51
C PHE A 378 6.58 15.40 17.25
N ILE A 379 5.37 15.65 16.74
CA ILE A 379 4.85 17.02 16.56
C ILE A 379 4.80 17.75 17.91
N LEU A 380 4.19 17.13 18.93
CA LEU A 380 4.10 17.75 20.26
C LEU A 380 5.48 17.98 20.87
N LYS A 381 6.41 17.04 20.69
CA LYS A 381 7.80 17.15 21.17
C LYS A 381 8.54 18.30 20.49
N PHE A 382 8.35 18.49 19.19
CA PHE A 382 8.95 19.59 18.42
C PHE A 382 8.54 20.97 18.95
N TYR A 383 7.31 21.13 19.43
CA TYR A 383 6.80 22.37 20.01
C TYR A 383 7.02 22.49 21.53
N ASP A 384 7.85 21.65 22.14
CA ASP A 384 8.07 21.58 23.58
C ASP A 384 6.78 21.45 24.43
N LEU A 385 5.77 20.79 23.86
CA LEU A 385 4.50 20.51 24.51
C LEU A 385 4.56 19.17 25.26
N ASN A 386 3.54 18.91 26.10
CA ASN A 386 3.43 17.63 26.79
C ASN A 386 3.19 16.50 25.80
N ALA A 387 4.27 15.86 25.35
CA ALA A 387 4.20 14.80 24.35
C ALA A 387 3.38 13.59 24.81
N ASP A 388 3.19 13.36 26.12
CA ASP A 388 2.39 12.25 26.65
C ASP A 388 0.89 12.37 26.33
N GLU A 389 0.43 13.56 25.94
CA GLU A 389 -0.93 13.78 25.46
C GLU A 389 -1.24 13.15 24.10
N TYR A 390 -0.24 12.65 23.35
CA TYR A 390 -0.44 12.01 22.04
C TYR A 390 -1.48 10.88 22.03
N LYS A 391 -1.62 10.15 23.15
CA LYS A 391 -2.59 9.06 23.30
C LYS A 391 -4.04 9.53 23.48
N THR A 392 -4.24 10.81 23.76
CA THR A 392 -5.57 11.38 23.96
C THR A 392 -6.22 11.87 22.68
N PHE A 393 -5.44 11.90 21.59
CA PHE A 393 -5.96 12.17 20.26
C PHE A 393 -6.74 10.95 19.76
N ASP A 394 -7.94 11.20 19.27
CA ASP A 394 -8.75 10.21 18.56
C ASP A 394 -8.55 10.34 17.06
N VAL A 395 -8.30 9.22 16.38
CA VAL A 395 -8.13 9.15 14.94
C VAL A 395 -9.22 8.25 14.39
N SER A 396 -10.18 8.83 13.72
CA SER A 396 -11.35 8.13 13.16
C SER A 396 -11.23 8.01 11.65
N PHE A 397 -11.55 6.83 11.13
CA PHE A 397 -11.54 6.54 9.69
C PHE A 397 -12.97 6.48 9.16
N ASN A 398 -13.23 7.27 8.13
CA ASN A 398 -14.52 7.32 7.45
C ASN A 398 -14.52 6.32 6.30
N TYR A 399 -15.04 5.10 6.55
CA TYR A 399 -15.03 4.05 5.52
C TYR A 399 -15.91 4.42 4.33
N ASN A 400 -15.31 4.50 3.13
CA ASN A 400 -16.01 4.78 1.88
C ASN A 400 -16.85 3.57 1.46
N ARG A 401 -18.14 3.59 1.81
CA ARG A 401 -19.11 2.54 1.48
C ARG A 401 -20.12 3.04 0.48
N LEU A 402 -20.50 2.19 -0.46
CA LEU A 402 -21.72 2.42 -1.20
C LEU A 402 -22.89 2.47 -0.22
N VAL A 403 -23.71 3.49 -0.29
CA VAL A 403 -24.92 3.64 0.52
C VAL A 403 -26.15 3.66 -0.37
N ASN A 404 -27.25 3.09 0.12
CA ASN A 404 -28.55 3.28 -0.52
C ASN A 404 -29.10 4.62 -0.01
N GLU A 405 -28.95 5.68 -0.79
CA GLU A 405 -29.36 7.05 -0.42
C GLU A 405 -30.82 7.16 -0.07
N LEU A 406 -31.68 6.42 -0.76
CA LEU A 406 -33.13 6.41 -0.47
C LEU A 406 -33.42 5.79 0.90
N GLU A 407 -32.81 4.64 1.21
CA GLU A 407 -32.97 3.98 2.49
C GLU A 407 -32.39 4.82 3.63
N GLN A 408 -31.25 5.49 3.40
CA GLN A 408 -30.61 6.36 4.39
C GLN A 408 -31.47 7.59 4.68
N THR A 409 -32.00 8.23 3.64
CA THR A 409 -32.92 9.38 3.78
C THR A 409 -34.20 8.99 4.54
N ASP A 410 -34.76 7.81 4.29
CA ASP A 410 -35.93 7.29 5.02
C ASP A 410 -35.60 7.03 6.50
N ILE A 411 -34.43 6.46 6.81
CA ILE A 411 -33.98 6.26 8.19
C ILE A 411 -33.82 7.60 8.92
N VAL A 412 -33.15 8.58 8.30
CA VAL A 412 -32.98 9.93 8.88
C VAL A 412 -34.32 10.57 9.14
N SER A 413 -35.24 10.53 8.16
CA SER A 413 -36.57 11.08 8.29
C SER A 413 -37.36 10.45 9.45
N ARG A 414 -37.32 9.13 9.59
CA ARG A 414 -38.02 8.41 10.70
C ARG A 414 -37.38 8.64 12.07
N SER A 415 -36.09 9.03 12.10
CA SER A 415 -35.35 9.25 13.34
C SER A 415 -35.42 10.69 13.86
N GLN A 416 -36.10 11.60 13.16
CA GLN A 416 -36.18 13.03 13.49
C GLN A 416 -36.65 13.33 14.92
N THR A 417 -37.51 12.49 15.48
CA THR A 417 -38.04 12.66 16.84
C THR A 417 -37.17 12.08 17.94
N MET A 418 -36.14 11.28 17.58
CA MET A 418 -35.33 10.51 18.54
C MET A 418 -33.89 11.02 18.65
N LEU A 419 -33.39 11.71 17.64
CA LEU A 419 -31.99 12.13 17.55
C LEU A 419 -31.86 13.66 17.46
N SER A 420 -30.68 14.17 17.84
CA SER A 420 -30.38 15.58 17.67
C SER A 420 -30.20 15.92 16.18
N GLN A 421 -30.53 17.19 15.83
CA GLN A 421 -30.40 17.69 14.46
C GLN A 421 -28.99 17.50 13.88
N LYS A 422 -27.94 17.76 14.69
CA LYS A 422 -26.57 17.53 14.31
C LYS A 422 -26.29 16.07 13.92
N THR A 423 -26.81 15.11 14.69
CA THR A 423 -26.68 13.67 14.38
C THR A 423 -27.45 13.28 13.13
N LEU A 424 -28.62 13.85 12.91
CA LEU A 424 -29.42 13.57 11.70
C LEU A 424 -28.72 14.08 10.44
N LEU A 425 -28.20 15.30 10.49
CA LEU A 425 -27.45 15.90 9.37
C LEU A 425 -26.16 15.15 9.07
N SER A 426 -25.44 14.68 10.09
CA SER A 426 -24.21 13.89 9.88
C SER A 426 -24.43 12.52 9.20
N HIS A 427 -25.69 12.05 9.14
CA HIS A 427 -26.06 10.80 8.47
C HIS A 427 -26.92 11.04 7.22
N HIS A 428 -27.15 12.30 6.85
CA HIS A 428 -27.93 12.63 5.65
C HIS A 428 -27.03 12.57 4.41
N PRO A 429 -27.39 11.83 3.34
CA PRO A 429 -26.49 11.57 2.20
C PRO A 429 -26.10 12.82 1.41
N PHE A 430 -26.85 13.93 1.53
CA PHE A 430 -26.59 15.18 0.82
C PHE A 430 -25.85 16.23 1.65
N VAL A 431 -25.54 15.95 2.93
CA VAL A 431 -24.86 16.90 3.82
C VAL A 431 -23.39 16.52 3.92
N THR A 432 -22.52 17.32 3.33
CA THR A 432 -21.06 17.15 3.37
C THR A 432 -20.41 17.88 4.55
N ASP A 433 -20.98 19.02 4.96
CA ASP A 433 -20.52 19.83 6.10
C ASP A 433 -21.69 20.14 7.03
N VAL A 434 -21.70 19.47 8.17
CA VAL A 434 -22.79 19.54 9.16
C VAL A 434 -22.83 20.91 9.85
N GLU A 435 -21.71 21.55 10.11
CA GLU A 435 -21.66 22.84 10.81
C GLU A 435 -22.19 23.95 9.86
N LYS A 436 -21.74 23.93 8.63
CA LYS A 436 -22.21 24.87 7.60
C LYS A 436 -23.71 24.72 7.32
N GLU A 437 -24.19 23.48 7.27
CA GLU A 437 -25.63 23.21 7.09
C GLU A 437 -26.44 23.70 8.27
N LEU A 438 -25.98 23.48 9.51
CA LEU A 438 -26.61 24.02 10.73
C LEU A 438 -26.64 25.56 10.74
N GLU A 439 -25.56 26.22 10.30
CA GLU A 439 -25.52 27.68 10.19
C GLU A 439 -26.55 28.18 9.14
N GLN A 440 -26.66 27.52 8.00
CA GLN A 440 -27.63 27.86 6.96
C GLN A 440 -29.05 27.66 7.46
N MET A 441 -29.36 26.54 8.09
CA MET A 441 -30.69 26.28 8.67
C MET A 441 -31.05 27.30 9.75
N ASN A 442 -30.11 27.69 10.59
CA ASN A 442 -30.33 28.74 11.60
C ASN A 442 -30.59 30.10 10.95
N ALA A 443 -29.80 30.46 9.91
CA ALA A 443 -30.01 31.70 9.18
C ALA A 443 -31.39 31.76 8.49
N GLU A 444 -31.83 30.66 7.87
CA GLU A 444 -33.15 30.55 7.26
C GLU A 444 -34.28 30.63 8.29
N SER A 445 -34.13 29.99 9.46
CA SER A 445 -35.15 30.04 10.53
C SER A 445 -35.36 31.45 11.08
N VAL A 446 -34.29 32.27 11.15
CA VAL A 446 -34.36 33.68 11.55
C VAL A 446 -35.12 34.53 10.53
N VAL A 447 -34.92 34.26 9.22
CA VAL A 447 -35.64 34.97 8.14
C VAL A 447 -37.15 34.66 8.20
N TYR A 448 -37.53 33.39 8.40
CA TYR A 448 -38.93 32.99 8.50
C TYR A 448 -39.64 33.57 9.74
N THR A 449 -38.93 33.75 10.87
CA THR A 449 -39.50 34.37 12.08
C THR A 449 -39.67 35.87 11.94
N GLN A 450 -38.82 36.58 11.16
CA GLN A 450 -39.01 38.00 10.87
C GLN A 450 -40.17 38.26 9.92
N ASP A 451 -40.38 37.44 8.87
CA ASP A 451 -41.45 37.60 7.90
C ASP A 451 -42.85 37.31 8.50
N THR A 452 -42.94 36.50 9.56
CA THR A 452 -44.18 36.23 10.32
C THR A 452 -44.49 37.29 11.35
N SER A 453 -43.49 38.03 11.88
CA SER A 453 -43.71 39.10 12.83
C SER A 453 -44.21 40.40 12.18
N GLU A 454 -43.90 40.65 10.89
CA GLU A 454 -44.40 41.82 10.15
C GLU A 454 -45.84 41.66 9.67
N LYS A 455 -46.40 40.45 9.68
CA LYS A 455 -47.82 40.21 9.24
C LYS A 455 -48.88 40.24 10.35
N VAL A 456 -48.53 40.48 11.62
CA VAL A 456 -49.44 40.44 12.76
C VAL A 456 -49.91 41.84 13.21
N ASP A 457 -49.28 42.94 12.72
CA ASP A 457 -49.55 44.29 13.21
C ASP A 457 -50.54 45.13 12.40
N ASP A 458 -51.34 44.53 11.45
CA ASP A 458 -52.26 45.33 10.60
C ASP A 458 -53.67 44.76 10.55
N ASN A 459 -54.36 44.49 11.70
CA ASN A 459 -55.82 44.32 11.75
C ASN A 459 -56.40 44.45 13.18
N ASP A 460 -56.34 45.67 13.74
CA ASP A 460 -57.26 46.10 14.81
C ASP A 460 -57.97 47.38 14.36
N GLU A 461 -58.93 47.22 13.47
CA GLU A 461 -60.02 48.21 13.34
C GLU A 461 -61.30 47.66 14.03
N GLU A 462 -61.62 48.28 15.15
CA GLU A 462 -62.96 48.11 15.83
C GLU A 462 -64.13 48.50 14.90
N PRO A 463 -65.20 47.77 14.88
CA PRO A 463 -66.41 48.28 14.31
C PRO A 463 -67.22 49.06 15.38
N GLU A 464 -67.32 50.39 15.20
CA GLU A 464 -68.25 51.19 15.86
C GLU A 464 -69.68 50.76 15.52
N GLY A 465 -70.53 50.85 16.57
CA GLY A 465 -71.89 50.39 16.67
C GLY A 465 -72.95 50.95 15.70
N TYR A 466 -73.97 50.17 15.62
CA TYR A 466 -75.41 50.58 15.79
C TYR A 466 -76.25 49.34 16.16
#